data_97b790a09d0b0655e3fc6d0b5b376a6e
#
_entry.id   97b790a09d0b0655e3fc6d0b5b376a6e
#
_cell.length_a   1.000
_cell.length_b   1.000
_cell.length_c   1.000
_cell.angle_alpha   90.00
_cell.angle_beta   90.00
_cell.angle_gamma   90.00
#
_symmetry.space_group_name_H-M   'P 1'
#
loop_
_entity.id
_entity.type
_entity.pdbx_description
1 polymer ?
#
loop_
_entity_poly.entity_id
_entity_poly.type
_entity_poly.pdbx_seq_one_letter_code
_entity_poly.pdbx_strand_id
1 'polypeptide(L)'
;MLNDIPVFDYEDIQLIPNKCIIDSRSEADTSVSLGKYRFKMPVIPANMQTIIDEDIAEALAKGGYFYIMHRFEEESRQVFIKRMHEQKLIASISVGVKDYEYDFVTSLKNDPPEFVTIDIAHGHADSVIKMIKHIKQELPETFVIAGNVGTPEAVRELENAGADATKVGIGPGKVCITKV
;
A
#
# COMPACT_ATOMS: atom_id res chain seq x y z
N MET A 1 -0.28 -0.78 34.44
CA MET A 1 1.04 -0.25 34.09
C MET A 1 1.15 -0.03 32.57
N LEU A 2 0.22 0.74 31.97
CA LEU A 2 0.32 1.22 30.59
C LEU A 2 0.45 2.76 30.56
N ASN A 3 0.59 3.40 31.73
CA ASN A 3 0.49 4.85 31.85
C ASN A 3 1.81 5.63 31.60
N ASP A 4 2.91 4.93 31.30
CA ASP A 4 4.22 5.55 31.16
C ASP A 4 4.81 5.48 29.74
N ILE A 5 4.03 5.03 28.74
CA ILE A 5 4.48 5.08 27.36
C ILE A 5 4.18 6.47 26.83
N PRO A 6 5.19 7.28 26.47
CA PRO A 6 4.95 8.59 25.90
C PRO A 6 4.19 8.45 24.57
N VAL A 7 3.10 9.18 24.46
CA VAL A 7 2.28 9.25 23.25
C VAL A 7 2.53 10.61 22.61
N PHE A 8 2.94 10.63 21.34
CA PHE A 8 3.16 11.87 20.58
C PHE A 8 2.50 11.78 19.21
N ASP A 9 2.13 12.91 18.70
CA ASP A 9 1.71 13.10 17.31
C ASP A 9 2.90 13.58 16.46
N TYR A 10 2.76 13.67 15.14
CA TYR A 10 3.81 14.19 14.26
C TYR A 10 4.22 15.62 14.59
N GLU A 11 3.35 16.41 15.22
CA GLU A 11 3.64 17.77 15.69
C GLU A 11 4.60 17.82 16.88
N ASP A 12 4.72 16.72 17.61
CA ASP A 12 5.55 16.62 18.83
C ASP A 12 6.97 16.15 18.54
N ILE A 13 7.28 15.81 17.28
CA ILE A 13 8.57 15.28 16.89
C ILE A 13 9.23 16.13 15.79
N GLN A 14 10.55 16.10 15.74
CA GLN A 14 11.36 16.76 14.72
C GLN A 14 12.46 15.83 14.23
N LEU A 15 12.84 15.98 12.95
CA LEU A 15 14.03 15.31 12.42
C LEU A 15 15.29 15.97 13.02
N ILE A 16 16.17 15.14 13.54
CA ILE A 16 17.50 15.61 13.98
C ILE A 16 18.35 15.78 12.71
N PRO A 17 18.85 17.01 12.41
CA PRO A 17 19.64 17.25 11.22
C PRO A 17 21.01 16.57 11.31
N ASN A 18 21.39 15.87 10.26
CA ASN A 18 22.72 15.33 10.09
C ASN A 18 23.62 16.26 9.25
N LYS A 19 24.93 15.98 9.24
CA LYS A 19 25.86 16.67 8.35
C LYS A 19 25.43 16.52 6.90
N CYS A 20 25.29 17.65 6.20
CA CYS A 20 25.06 17.65 4.75
C CYS A 20 26.34 17.23 4.01
N ILE A 21 26.22 16.29 3.08
CA ILE A 21 27.32 15.74 2.27
C ILE A 21 27.14 16.01 0.78
N ILE A 22 26.11 16.76 0.40
CA ILE A 22 25.83 17.17 -0.99
C ILE A 22 25.87 18.69 -1.10
N ASP A 23 26.28 19.20 -2.26
CA ASP A 23 26.39 20.65 -2.51
C ASP A 23 25.06 21.24 -3.00
N SER A 24 24.22 20.46 -3.65
CA SER A 24 22.92 20.89 -4.18
C SER A 24 21.81 19.88 -3.86
N ARG A 25 20.60 20.40 -3.62
CA ARG A 25 19.38 19.56 -3.47
C ARG A 25 19.11 18.70 -4.71
N SER A 26 19.56 19.13 -5.89
CA SER A 26 19.40 18.36 -7.13
C SER A 26 20.22 17.07 -7.17
N GLU A 27 21.20 16.89 -6.29
CA GLU A 27 22.00 15.68 -6.15
C GLU A 27 21.32 14.62 -5.29
N ALA A 28 20.23 14.97 -4.57
CA ALA A 28 19.50 14.04 -3.73
C ALA A 28 18.69 13.07 -4.59
N ASP A 29 18.99 11.76 -4.46
CA ASP A 29 18.18 10.69 -5.04
C ASP A 29 17.01 10.39 -4.08
N THR A 30 15.81 10.75 -4.50
CA THR A 30 14.56 10.49 -3.75
C THR A 30 13.86 9.21 -4.20
N SER A 31 14.43 8.46 -5.13
CA SER A 31 13.81 7.25 -5.63
C SER A 31 13.72 6.15 -4.59
N VAL A 32 12.73 5.29 -4.73
CA VAL A 32 12.49 4.13 -3.88
C VAL A 32 12.21 2.89 -4.73
N SER A 33 12.65 1.73 -4.27
CA SER A 33 12.33 0.45 -4.89
C SER A 33 11.31 -0.32 -4.04
N LEU A 34 10.27 -0.84 -4.71
CA LEU A 34 9.33 -1.80 -4.16
C LEU A 34 9.43 -3.07 -5.01
N GLY A 35 10.05 -4.12 -4.45
CA GLY A 35 10.44 -5.30 -5.20
C GLY A 35 11.37 -4.94 -6.36
N LYS A 36 11.00 -5.36 -7.58
CA LYS A 36 11.75 -5.08 -8.82
C LYS A 36 11.46 -3.72 -9.45
N TYR A 37 10.50 -2.96 -8.92
CA TYR A 37 10.04 -1.69 -9.49
C TYR A 37 10.67 -0.51 -8.76
N ARG A 38 11.05 0.54 -9.52
CA ARG A 38 11.63 1.77 -8.99
C ARG A 38 10.72 2.95 -9.27
N PHE A 39 10.49 3.75 -8.25
CA PHE A 39 9.63 4.94 -8.28
C PHE A 39 10.43 6.20 -7.93
N LYS A 40 10.01 7.36 -8.43
CA LYS A 40 10.75 8.62 -8.30
C LYS A 40 10.82 9.18 -6.88
N MET A 41 9.86 8.83 -6.01
CA MET A 41 9.85 9.32 -4.64
C MET A 41 9.08 8.37 -3.70
N PRO A 42 9.39 8.37 -2.39
CA PRO A 42 8.77 7.53 -1.39
C PRO A 42 7.48 8.16 -0.83
N VAL A 43 6.63 8.71 -1.69
CA VAL A 43 5.36 9.32 -1.29
C VAL A 43 4.24 8.63 -2.04
N ILE A 44 3.25 8.15 -1.30
CA ILE A 44 2.11 7.42 -1.83
C ILE A 44 0.85 8.17 -1.42
N PRO A 45 -0.02 8.59 -2.36
CA PRO A 45 -1.31 9.17 -2.02
C PRO A 45 -2.14 8.18 -1.19
N ALA A 46 -2.93 8.70 -0.24
CA ALA A 46 -3.84 7.86 0.51
C ALA A 46 -4.83 7.18 -0.45
N ASN A 47 -5.00 5.87 -0.29
CA ASN A 47 -5.89 5.05 -1.11
C ASN A 47 -7.37 5.24 -0.71
N MET A 48 -7.82 6.48 -0.77
CA MET A 48 -9.17 6.90 -0.42
C MET A 48 -9.89 7.44 -1.65
N GLN A 49 -11.18 7.12 -1.80
CA GLN A 49 -12.01 7.54 -2.93
C GLN A 49 -12.04 9.07 -3.14
N THR A 50 -11.82 9.84 -2.08
CA THR A 50 -11.74 11.31 -2.14
C THR A 50 -10.37 11.85 -2.54
N ILE A 51 -9.36 10.99 -2.68
CA ILE A 51 -7.95 11.39 -2.93
C ILE A 51 -7.44 10.87 -4.26
N ILE A 52 -7.84 9.66 -4.65
CA ILE A 52 -7.36 9.02 -5.87
C ILE A 52 -8.52 8.40 -6.63
N ASP A 53 -8.51 8.54 -7.93
CA ASP A 53 -9.38 7.90 -8.91
C ASP A 53 -8.52 7.26 -10.01
N GLU A 54 -9.16 6.68 -11.01
CA GLU A 54 -8.49 6.00 -12.12
C GLU A 54 -7.62 6.93 -12.96
N ASP A 55 -8.04 8.19 -13.16
CA ASP A 55 -7.32 9.17 -13.96
C ASP A 55 -6.07 9.67 -13.22
N ILE A 56 -6.19 9.92 -11.92
CA ILE A 56 -5.06 10.28 -11.05
C ILE A 56 -4.07 9.11 -10.97
N ALA A 57 -4.56 7.88 -10.79
CA ALA A 57 -3.73 6.68 -10.75
C ALA A 57 -2.93 6.51 -12.04
N GLU A 58 -3.57 6.68 -13.21
CA GLU A 58 -2.91 6.62 -14.51
C GLU A 58 -1.87 7.74 -14.69
N ALA A 59 -2.19 8.97 -14.27
CA ALA A 59 -1.26 10.09 -14.32
C ALA A 59 -0.02 9.86 -13.44
N LEU A 60 -0.20 9.32 -12.23
CA LEU A 60 0.89 8.96 -11.33
C LEU A 60 1.78 7.87 -11.93
N ALA A 61 1.19 6.81 -12.47
CA ALA A 61 1.92 5.73 -13.13
C ALA A 61 2.74 6.24 -14.32
N LYS A 62 2.15 7.07 -15.20
CA LYS A 62 2.86 7.75 -16.32
C LYS A 62 3.99 8.63 -15.82
N GLY A 63 3.82 9.27 -14.69
CA GLY A 63 4.82 10.09 -14.02
C GLY A 63 5.97 9.29 -13.42
N GLY A 64 5.85 7.97 -13.25
CA GLY A 64 6.81 7.11 -12.56
C GLY A 64 6.70 7.20 -11.03
N TYR A 65 5.51 7.51 -10.52
CA TYR A 65 5.19 7.54 -9.10
C TYR A 65 4.39 6.31 -8.72
N PHE A 66 4.60 5.83 -7.48
CA PHE A 66 3.79 4.75 -6.94
C PHE A 66 2.44 5.28 -6.45
N TYR A 67 1.43 4.47 -6.61
CA TYR A 67 0.08 4.73 -6.12
C TYR A 67 -0.55 3.43 -5.63
N ILE A 68 -1.58 3.55 -4.82
CA ILE A 68 -2.45 2.44 -4.43
C ILE A 68 -3.87 2.87 -4.78
N MET A 69 -4.50 2.21 -5.76
CA MET A 69 -5.89 2.49 -6.11
C MET A 69 -6.81 1.98 -4.99
N HIS A 70 -7.82 2.77 -4.62
CA HIS A 70 -8.82 2.33 -3.65
C HIS A 70 -9.69 1.20 -4.23
N ARG A 71 -10.44 0.51 -3.37
CA ARG A 71 -11.28 -0.63 -3.76
C ARG A 71 -12.74 -0.27 -4.05
N PHE A 72 -13.08 1.00 -4.07
CA PHE A 72 -14.44 1.54 -4.24
C PHE A 72 -14.54 2.34 -5.55
N GLU A 73 -13.89 1.86 -6.59
CA GLU A 73 -13.88 2.45 -7.92
C GLU A 73 -15.20 2.26 -8.66
N GLU A 74 -15.58 3.20 -9.54
CA GLU A 74 -16.72 3.06 -10.45
C GLU A 74 -16.41 2.07 -11.57
N GLU A 75 -15.19 2.13 -12.12
CA GLU A 75 -14.69 1.16 -13.08
C GLU A 75 -14.37 -0.17 -12.39
N SER A 76 -14.70 -1.28 -13.03
CA SER A 76 -14.28 -2.59 -12.54
C SER A 76 -12.74 -2.67 -12.43
N ARG A 77 -12.24 -3.17 -11.30
CA ARG A 77 -10.80 -3.35 -11.07
C ARG A 77 -10.11 -4.17 -12.17
N GLN A 78 -10.79 -5.15 -12.77
CA GLN A 78 -10.25 -5.90 -13.91
C GLN A 78 -10.10 -5.01 -15.15
N VAL A 79 -11.09 -4.15 -15.44
CA VAL A 79 -11.02 -3.20 -16.55
C VAL A 79 -9.89 -2.21 -16.34
N PHE A 80 -9.74 -1.71 -15.11
CA PHE A 80 -8.63 -0.81 -14.74
C PHE A 80 -7.27 -1.48 -14.96
N ILE A 81 -7.06 -2.72 -14.46
CA ILE A 81 -5.81 -3.47 -14.66
C ILE A 81 -5.50 -3.59 -16.15
N LYS A 82 -6.46 -4.03 -16.94
CA LYS A 82 -6.31 -4.18 -18.40
C LYS A 82 -5.93 -2.86 -19.07
N ARG A 83 -6.62 -1.76 -18.72
CA ARG A 83 -6.32 -0.41 -19.26
C ARG A 83 -4.89 0.02 -18.95
N MET A 84 -4.41 -0.25 -17.72
CA MET A 84 -3.03 0.06 -17.33
C MET A 84 -2.02 -0.77 -18.13
N HIS A 85 -2.24 -2.08 -18.28
CA HIS A 85 -1.36 -2.97 -19.02
C HIS A 85 -1.33 -2.67 -20.52
N GLU A 86 -2.45 -2.30 -21.15
CA GLU A 86 -2.50 -1.85 -22.55
C GLU A 86 -1.61 -0.62 -22.80
N GLN A 87 -1.43 0.22 -21.78
CA GLN A 87 -0.54 1.38 -21.80
C GLN A 87 0.88 1.07 -21.31
N LYS A 88 1.19 -0.20 -20.95
CA LYS A 88 2.46 -0.62 -20.33
C LYS A 88 2.77 0.10 -19.02
N LEU A 89 1.73 0.38 -18.25
CA LEU A 89 1.81 1.01 -16.93
C LEU A 89 1.62 -0.04 -15.83
N ILE A 90 2.18 0.25 -14.66
CA ILE A 90 2.02 -0.58 -13.47
C ILE A 90 0.57 -0.49 -12.99
N ALA A 91 -0.07 -1.65 -12.77
CA ALA A 91 -1.35 -1.76 -12.13
C ALA A 91 -1.19 -2.04 -10.63
N SER A 92 -1.76 -1.19 -9.79
CA SER A 92 -1.77 -1.33 -8.33
C SER A 92 -3.19 -1.13 -7.81
N ILE A 93 -3.74 -2.17 -7.20
CA ILE A 93 -5.13 -2.20 -6.72
C ILE A 93 -5.22 -2.51 -5.23
N SER A 94 -6.38 -2.24 -4.64
CA SER A 94 -6.70 -2.69 -3.27
C SER A 94 -7.76 -3.77 -3.27
N VAL A 95 -7.68 -4.66 -2.26
CA VAL A 95 -8.67 -5.72 -1.98
C VAL A 95 -9.04 -5.71 -0.49
N GLY A 96 -10.22 -6.23 -0.20
CA GLY A 96 -10.66 -6.55 1.16
C GLY A 96 -10.37 -8.01 1.54
N VAL A 97 -11.09 -8.53 2.54
CA VAL A 97 -10.95 -9.90 3.05
C VAL A 97 -12.27 -10.68 3.09
N LYS A 98 -13.30 -10.20 2.40
CA LYS A 98 -14.58 -10.89 2.30
C LYS A 98 -14.52 -11.99 1.23
N ASP A 99 -15.45 -12.96 1.29
CA ASP A 99 -15.45 -14.14 0.40
C ASP A 99 -15.38 -13.77 -1.08
N TYR A 100 -16.13 -12.79 -1.53
CA TYR A 100 -16.09 -12.35 -2.93
C TYR A 100 -14.73 -11.79 -3.39
N GLU A 101 -13.89 -11.32 -2.47
CA GLU A 101 -12.53 -10.84 -2.80
C GLU A 101 -11.59 -12.00 -3.11
N TYR A 102 -11.80 -13.18 -2.54
CA TYR A 102 -11.04 -14.39 -2.90
C TYR A 102 -11.34 -14.84 -4.34
N ASP A 103 -12.63 -14.83 -4.71
CA ASP A 103 -13.04 -15.14 -6.09
C ASP A 103 -12.49 -14.11 -7.07
N PHE A 104 -12.54 -12.84 -6.69
CA PHE A 104 -11.95 -11.76 -7.48
C PHE A 104 -10.44 -11.96 -7.70
N VAL A 105 -9.67 -12.19 -6.63
CA VAL A 105 -8.21 -12.45 -6.73
C VAL A 105 -7.93 -13.64 -7.64
N THR A 106 -8.68 -14.73 -7.48
CA THR A 106 -8.53 -15.92 -8.33
C THR A 106 -8.80 -15.62 -9.81
N SER A 107 -9.74 -14.70 -10.10
CA SER A 107 -10.06 -14.31 -11.48
C SER A 107 -8.94 -13.54 -12.19
N LEU A 108 -7.98 -12.98 -11.43
CA LEU A 108 -6.87 -12.18 -11.97
C LEU A 108 -5.69 -13.01 -12.50
N LYS A 109 -5.73 -14.34 -12.43
CA LYS A 109 -4.62 -15.23 -12.84
C LYS A 109 -4.09 -14.98 -14.25
N ASN A 110 -4.95 -14.61 -15.18
CA ASN A 110 -4.58 -14.42 -16.60
C ASN A 110 -4.02 -13.02 -16.89
N ASP A 111 -4.27 -12.06 -16.00
CA ASP A 111 -3.79 -10.67 -16.12
C ASP A 111 -3.54 -10.09 -14.73
N PRO A 112 -2.51 -10.59 -14.02
CA PRO A 112 -2.27 -10.20 -12.63
C PRO A 112 -1.70 -8.78 -12.53
N PRO A 113 -2.18 -7.96 -11.57
CA PRO A 113 -1.57 -6.66 -11.32
C PRO A 113 -0.19 -6.81 -10.68
N GLU A 114 0.67 -5.82 -10.86
CA GLU A 114 1.99 -5.79 -10.23
C GLU A 114 1.91 -5.68 -8.72
N PHE A 115 0.90 -4.96 -8.20
CA PHE A 115 0.72 -4.73 -6.77
C PHE A 115 -0.73 -4.98 -6.33
N VAL A 116 -0.88 -5.68 -5.22
CA VAL A 116 -2.15 -5.81 -4.49
C VAL A 116 -1.96 -5.35 -3.06
N THR A 117 -2.78 -4.38 -2.65
CA THR A 117 -2.83 -3.92 -1.26
C THR A 117 -4.04 -4.49 -0.56
N ILE A 118 -3.84 -5.25 0.53
CA ILE A 118 -4.92 -5.65 1.43
C ILE A 118 -5.20 -4.47 2.36
N ASP A 119 -6.36 -3.82 2.18
CA ASP A 119 -6.70 -2.56 2.85
C ASP A 119 -7.82 -2.77 3.87
N ILE A 120 -7.42 -3.00 5.12
CA ILE A 120 -8.30 -3.26 6.26
C ILE A 120 -7.91 -2.33 7.42
N ALA A 121 -8.90 -1.71 8.05
CA ALA A 121 -8.68 -0.77 9.16
C ALA A 121 -7.89 -1.40 10.33
N HIS A 122 -8.12 -2.69 10.61
CA HIS A 122 -7.37 -3.49 11.59
C HIS A 122 -6.73 -4.68 10.88
N GLY A 123 -5.52 -4.46 10.34
CA GLY A 123 -4.82 -5.44 9.50
C GLY A 123 -4.20 -6.62 10.26
N HIS A 124 -4.06 -6.56 11.58
CA HIS A 124 -3.58 -7.68 12.39
C HIS A 124 -4.72 -8.65 12.69
N ALA A 125 -5.11 -9.44 11.69
CA ALA A 125 -6.23 -10.36 11.75
C ALA A 125 -5.99 -11.62 10.91
N ASP A 126 -6.50 -12.76 11.35
CA ASP A 126 -6.42 -14.05 10.64
C ASP A 126 -6.95 -13.99 9.21
N SER A 127 -7.99 -13.16 8.96
CA SER A 127 -8.56 -12.96 7.63
C SER A 127 -7.57 -12.30 6.68
N VAL A 128 -6.73 -11.37 7.17
CA VAL A 128 -5.67 -10.74 6.38
C VAL A 128 -4.56 -11.74 6.08
N ILE A 129 -4.13 -12.52 7.07
CA ILE A 129 -3.14 -13.60 6.90
C ILE A 129 -3.60 -14.61 5.85
N LYS A 130 -4.86 -15.01 5.88
CA LYS A 130 -5.46 -15.93 4.89
C LYS A 130 -5.45 -15.31 3.50
N MET A 131 -5.81 -14.03 3.36
CA MET A 131 -5.82 -13.32 2.09
C MET A 131 -4.40 -13.17 1.51
N ILE A 132 -3.38 -12.85 2.35
CA ILE A 132 -1.97 -12.83 1.91
C ILE A 132 -1.59 -14.16 1.27
N LYS A 133 -1.84 -15.27 1.99
CA LYS A 133 -1.51 -16.62 1.50
C LYS A 133 -2.25 -16.96 0.21
N HIS A 134 -3.52 -16.57 0.11
CA HIS A 134 -4.32 -16.78 -1.09
C HIS A 134 -3.75 -16.01 -2.28
N ILE A 135 -3.43 -14.70 -2.12
CA ILE A 135 -2.83 -13.91 -3.19
C ILE A 135 -1.51 -14.52 -3.63
N LYS A 136 -0.63 -14.91 -2.71
CA LYS A 136 0.67 -15.52 -3.05
C LYS A 136 0.53 -16.86 -3.75
N GLN A 137 -0.53 -17.62 -3.45
CA GLN A 137 -0.82 -18.88 -4.16
C GLN A 137 -1.37 -18.63 -5.57
N GLU A 138 -2.31 -17.70 -5.74
CA GLU A 138 -3.00 -17.45 -6.98
C GLU A 138 -2.21 -16.56 -7.95
N LEU A 139 -1.45 -15.60 -7.40
CA LEU A 139 -0.71 -14.54 -8.11
C LEU A 139 0.73 -14.45 -7.55
N PRO A 140 1.59 -15.46 -7.78
CA PRO A 140 2.89 -15.58 -7.10
C PRO A 140 3.87 -14.44 -7.39
N GLU A 141 3.76 -13.77 -8.54
CA GLU A 141 4.65 -12.66 -8.93
C GLU A 141 4.16 -11.28 -8.46
N THR A 142 2.94 -11.20 -7.95
CA THR A 142 2.35 -9.95 -7.47
C THR A 142 2.98 -9.54 -6.14
N PHE A 143 3.36 -8.26 -6.04
CA PHE A 143 3.85 -7.66 -4.82
C PHE A 143 2.69 -7.36 -3.87
N VAL A 144 2.70 -7.96 -2.68
CA VAL A 144 1.60 -7.86 -1.70
C VAL A 144 1.96 -6.87 -0.62
N ILE A 145 1.15 -5.82 -0.49
CA ILE A 145 1.20 -4.87 0.62
C ILE A 145 0.03 -5.20 1.56
N ALA A 146 0.28 -5.34 2.85
CA ALA A 146 -0.77 -5.68 3.81
C ALA A 146 -0.86 -4.67 4.94
N GLY A 147 -2.06 -4.28 5.30
CA GLY A 147 -2.30 -3.33 6.40
C GLY A 147 -3.78 -3.04 6.64
N ASN A 148 -4.03 -2.09 7.55
CA ASN A 148 -3.07 -1.30 8.30
C ASN A 148 -2.75 -1.97 9.65
N VAL A 149 -1.50 -1.83 10.09
CA VAL A 149 -1.02 -2.38 11.36
C VAL A 149 -0.35 -1.29 12.21
N GLY A 150 -0.26 -1.50 13.52
CA GLY A 150 0.29 -0.53 14.47
C GLY A 150 1.30 -1.12 15.46
N THR A 151 1.69 -2.38 15.32
CA THR A 151 2.64 -3.04 16.24
C THR A 151 3.72 -3.81 15.50
N PRO A 152 4.94 -3.94 16.07
CA PRO A 152 6.01 -4.75 15.48
C PRO A 152 5.63 -6.23 15.32
N GLU A 153 4.80 -6.76 16.22
CA GLU A 153 4.30 -8.14 16.18
C GLU A 153 3.45 -8.34 14.92
N ALA A 154 2.53 -7.41 14.64
CA ALA A 154 1.67 -7.45 13.46
C ALA A 154 2.51 -7.40 12.17
N VAL A 155 3.50 -6.52 12.10
CA VAL A 155 4.42 -6.44 10.95
C VAL A 155 5.07 -7.79 10.70
N ARG A 156 5.70 -8.39 11.72
CA ARG A 156 6.37 -9.70 11.60
C ARG A 156 5.43 -10.82 11.18
N GLU A 157 4.21 -10.81 11.71
CA GLU A 157 3.23 -11.86 11.40
C GLU A 157 2.75 -11.78 9.96
N LEU A 158 2.48 -10.57 9.44
CA LEU A 158 2.09 -10.38 8.05
C LEU A 158 3.25 -10.69 7.08
N GLU A 159 4.49 -10.30 7.41
CA GLU A 159 5.68 -10.67 6.63
C GLU A 159 5.88 -12.19 6.61
N ASN A 160 5.75 -12.86 7.75
CA ASN A 160 5.84 -14.33 7.84
C ASN A 160 4.72 -15.03 7.05
N ALA A 161 3.57 -14.39 6.88
CA ALA A 161 2.48 -14.90 6.05
C ALA A 161 2.76 -14.75 4.54
N GLY A 162 3.76 -13.94 4.15
CA GLY A 162 4.18 -13.73 2.77
C GLY A 162 3.93 -12.33 2.22
N ALA A 163 3.56 -11.35 3.06
CA ALA A 163 3.50 -9.95 2.61
C ALA A 163 4.89 -9.43 2.25
N ASP A 164 5.02 -8.75 1.11
CA ASP A 164 6.28 -8.15 0.67
C ASP A 164 6.53 -6.78 1.33
N ALA A 165 5.47 -6.14 1.78
CA ALA A 165 5.52 -4.92 2.58
C ALA A 165 4.31 -4.81 3.51
N THR A 166 4.44 -4.02 4.57
CA THR A 166 3.35 -3.73 5.51
C THR A 166 3.04 -2.24 5.53
N LYS A 167 1.75 -1.91 5.54
CA LYS A 167 1.27 -0.53 5.69
C LYS A 167 1.06 -0.24 7.17
N VAL A 168 2.01 0.52 7.75
CA VAL A 168 2.02 0.85 9.18
C VAL A 168 1.33 2.19 9.43
N GLY A 169 0.45 2.23 10.43
CA GLY A 169 -0.29 3.40 10.87
C GLY A 169 -1.80 3.16 10.89
N ILE A 170 -2.43 3.43 12.04
CA ILE A 170 -3.87 3.30 12.23
C ILE A 170 -4.44 4.65 12.58
N GLY A 171 -5.22 5.25 11.67
CA GLY A 171 -5.86 6.53 11.88
C GLY A 171 -4.91 7.67 12.26
N PRO A 172 -3.81 7.94 11.51
CA PRO A 172 -2.81 8.93 11.88
C PRO A 172 -3.33 10.38 11.81
N GLY A 173 -4.42 10.63 11.08
CA GLY A 173 -5.04 11.95 11.00
C GLY A 173 -5.81 12.33 12.27
N LYS A 174 -5.80 13.61 12.67
CA LYS A 174 -6.51 14.10 13.87
C LYS A 174 -8.02 13.82 13.86
N VAL A 175 -8.63 13.83 12.69
CA VAL A 175 -10.08 13.60 12.50
C VAL A 175 -10.43 12.17 12.11
N CYS A 176 -9.47 11.26 12.11
CA CYS A 176 -9.72 9.88 11.70
C CYS A 176 -10.50 9.12 12.77
N ILE A 177 -11.69 8.65 12.40
CA ILE A 177 -12.58 7.88 13.28
C ILE A 177 -12.10 6.45 13.54
N THR A 178 -11.12 5.97 12.79
CA THR A 178 -10.52 4.61 12.98
C THR A 178 -9.75 4.49 14.30
N LYS A 179 -9.45 5.62 14.95
CA LYS A 179 -8.76 5.66 16.26
C LYS A 179 -9.67 5.27 17.44
N VAL A 180 -10.98 5.28 17.27
CA VAL A 180 -11.97 5.15 18.35
C VAL A 180 -12.47 3.71 18.43
#